data_021482a0ca927ed28ef4306142936a02
#
_entry.id   021482a0ca927ed28ef4306142936a02
#
_cell.length_a   1.000
_cell.length_b   1.000
_cell.length_c   1.000
_cell.angle_alpha   90.00
_cell.angle_beta   90.00
_cell.angle_gamma   90.00
#
_symmetry.space_group_name_H-M   'P 1'
#
loop_
_entity.id
_entity.type
_entity.pdbx_description
1 polymer ?
#
loop_
_entity_poly.entity_id
_entity_poly.type
_entity_poly.pdbx_seq_one_letter_code
_entity_poly.pdbx_strand_id
1 'polypeptide(L)'
;MTLILRSLISALLLSTPVYASIGEIAQHKGSSVVERESEKYDGEVGLDLEMNDKIITGKGSMRMDFVDDTRVDVTEHSRMTIDEFIYDPNTKTGALSMKATLGAVRYASGQIAKNSRQRVNIRTPSATIAVRGTDFMMIIDEIGGSMITLLPSCDVSGACVIGEISVESDVGQVIMNQAYQTTVVPHRGAIPGPTVILDLPENMLTAMLIIRKVDPYEEEIVKRYP
;
A
#
# COMPACT_ATOMS: atom_id res chain seq x y z
N MET A 1 -21.87 29.96 62.86
CA MET A 1 -22.52 30.02 61.54
C MET A 1 -21.39 29.94 60.50
N THR A 2 -20.99 28.73 60.16
CA THR A 2 -19.82 28.44 59.37
C THR A 2 -20.25 28.02 57.95
N LEU A 3 -20.00 28.89 56.99
CA LEU A 3 -20.25 28.61 55.55
C LEU A 3 -19.16 27.66 55.01
N ILE A 4 -19.56 26.46 54.63
CA ILE A 4 -18.71 25.50 53.87
C ILE A 4 -18.83 25.82 52.40
N LEU A 5 -17.77 26.40 51.83
CA LEU A 5 -17.62 26.66 50.40
C LEU A 5 -17.20 25.34 49.71
N ARG A 6 -18.14 24.65 49.06
CA ARG A 6 -17.89 23.48 48.24
C ARG A 6 -17.34 23.93 46.87
N SER A 7 -16.03 23.80 46.68
CA SER A 7 -15.38 23.96 45.39
C SER A 7 -15.72 22.77 44.47
N LEU A 8 -16.54 22.99 43.45
CA LEU A 8 -16.76 22.03 42.35
C LEU A 8 -15.58 22.13 41.39
N ILE A 9 -14.64 21.20 41.48
CA ILE A 9 -13.62 21.00 40.45
C ILE A 9 -14.29 20.23 39.31
N SER A 10 -14.67 20.94 38.24
CA SER A 10 -15.14 20.34 36.98
C SER A 10 -13.93 19.78 36.26
N ALA A 11 -13.74 18.46 36.31
CA ALA A 11 -12.73 17.77 35.52
C ALA A 11 -13.17 17.77 34.04
N LEU A 12 -12.54 18.62 33.24
CA LEU A 12 -12.70 18.63 31.80
C LEU A 12 -11.99 17.39 31.23
N LEU A 13 -12.75 16.34 30.93
CA LEU A 13 -12.26 15.15 30.22
C LEU A 13 -11.95 15.57 28.78
N LEU A 14 -10.69 15.83 28.51
CA LEU A 14 -10.17 15.94 27.13
C LEU A 14 -10.24 14.54 26.50
N SER A 15 -11.30 14.28 25.74
CA SER A 15 -11.39 13.09 24.90
C SER A 15 -10.43 13.30 23.70
N THR A 16 -9.27 12.67 23.76
CA THR A 16 -8.40 12.53 22.58
C THR A 16 -9.15 11.64 21.57
N PRO A 17 -9.24 12.04 20.30
CA PRO A 17 -9.78 11.15 19.27
C PRO A 17 -8.86 9.91 19.19
N VAL A 18 -9.41 8.74 19.48
CA VAL A 18 -8.74 7.47 19.22
C VAL A 18 -8.96 7.17 17.74
N TYR A 19 -7.98 7.42 16.93
CA TYR A 19 -7.97 6.92 15.57
C TYR A 19 -7.74 5.41 15.61
N ALA A 20 -8.62 4.65 14.96
CA ALA A 20 -8.44 3.22 14.85
C ALA A 20 -7.29 2.95 13.87
N SER A 21 -6.34 2.09 14.25
CA SER A 21 -5.30 1.60 13.35
C SER A 21 -5.93 0.93 12.13
N ILE A 22 -5.45 1.29 10.96
CA ILE A 22 -5.88 0.71 9.67
C ILE A 22 -4.94 -0.39 9.19
N GLY A 23 -3.82 -0.59 9.87
CA GLY A 23 -2.77 -1.55 9.55
C GLY A 23 -1.53 -1.27 10.38
N GLU A 24 -0.45 -1.99 10.09
CA GLU A 24 0.83 -1.84 10.78
C GLU A 24 2.01 -2.00 9.82
N ILE A 25 3.18 -1.57 10.24
CA ILE A 25 4.43 -1.89 9.56
C ILE A 25 4.83 -3.32 9.95
N ALA A 26 4.65 -4.25 9.02
CA ALA A 26 4.95 -5.67 9.23
C ALA A 26 6.43 -6.00 9.03
N GLN A 27 7.13 -5.28 8.15
CA GLN A 27 8.57 -5.44 7.94
C GLN A 27 9.22 -4.09 7.65
N HIS A 28 10.44 -3.92 8.14
CA HIS A 28 11.24 -2.72 7.91
C HIS A 28 12.72 -3.07 7.77
N LYS A 29 13.39 -2.40 6.84
CA LYS A 29 14.83 -2.48 6.66
C LYS A 29 15.39 -1.13 6.27
N GLY A 30 16.47 -0.71 6.90
CA GLY A 30 17.17 0.54 6.61
C GLY A 30 16.49 1.76 7.23
N SER A 31 16.34 2.86 6.49
CA SER A 31 15.77 4.11 7.01
C SER A 31 14.44 4.45 6.36
N SER A 32 13.46 4.78 7.17
CA SER A 32 12.17 5.29 6.71
C SER A 32 11.51 6.13 7.80
N VAL A 33 10.57 6.97 7.38
CA VAL A 33 9.81 7.86 8.26
C VAL A 33 8.34 7.79 7.88
N VAL A 34 7.48 7.75 8.87
CA VAL A 34 6.03 7.98 8.74
C VAL A 34 5.76 9.40 9.24
N GLU A 35 5.29 10.27 8.33
CA GLU A 35 4.83 11.62 8.69
C GLU A 35 3.32 11.59 8.89
N ARG A 36 2.88 11.89 10.12
CA ARG A 36 1.48 11.98 10.53
C ARG A 36 1.21 13.38 11.03
N GLU A 37 0.32 14.10 10.36
CA GLU A 37 0.06 15.52 10.61
C GLU A 37 1.35 16.36 10.52
N SER A 38 1.91 16.77 11.66
CA SER A 38 3.17 17.54 11.72
C SER A 38 4.28 16.79 12.45
N GLU A 39 4.04 15.54 12.86
CA GLU A 39 4.97 14.71 13.59
C GLU A 39 5.64 13.68 12.67
N LYS A 40 6.84 13.25 13.06
CA LYS A 40 7.61 12.24 12.34
C LYS A 40 7.90 11.08 13.27
N TYR A 41 7.56 9.90 12.81
CA TYR A 41 7.82 8.64 13.48
C TYR A 41 8.85 7.85 12.67
N ASP A 42 9.82 7.26 13.33
CA ASP A 42 10.72 6.31 12.66
C ASP A 42 9.90 5.08 12.22
N GLY A 43 10.17 4.61 11.00
CA GLY A 43 9.47 3.44 10.48
C GLY A 43 9.96 2.17 11.13
N GLU A 44 9.31 1.73 12.18
CA GLU A 44 9.64 0.52 12.94
C GLU A 44 8.55 -0.54 12.79
N VAL A 45 8.93 -1.81 12.90
CA VAL A 45 7.98 -2.94 12.88
C VAL A 45 7.03 -2.81 14.07
N GLY A 46 5.72 -2.94 13.80
CA GLY A 46 4.65 -2.78 14.77
C GLY A 46 4.16 -1.33 14.96
N LEU A 47 4.68 -0.37 14.20
CA LEU A 47 4.10 0.98 14.17
C LEU A 47 2.73 0.91 13.49
N ASP A 48 1.69 1.32 14.22
CA ASP A 48 0.33 1.45 13.70
C ASP A 48 0.26 2.50 12.58
N LEU A 49 -0.52 2.19 11.55
CA LEU A 49 -0.79 3.07 10.42
C LEU A 49 -2.16 3.74 10.58
N GLU A 50 -2.24 5.00 10.16
CA GLU A 50 -3.46 5.80 10.17
C GLU A 50 -3.73 6.42 8.80
N MET A 51 -4.96 6.86 8.59
CA MET A 51 -5.30 7.64 7.40
C MET A 51 -4.48 8.94 7.37
N ASN A 52 -4.09 9.35 6.17
CA ASN A 52 -3.23 10.48 5.86
C ASN A 52 -1.76 10.33 6.24
N ASP A 53 -1.33 9.17 6.73
CA ASP A 53 0.08 8.89 6.92
C ASP A 53 0.83 8.99 5.59
N LYS A 54 1.97 9.70 5.63
CA LYS A 54 2.92 9.76 4.52
C LYS A 54 4.11 8.89 4.83
N ILE A 55 4.32 7.90 3.98
CA ILE A 55 5.41 6.95 4.06
C ILE A 55 6.55 7.46 3.19
N ILE A 56 7.72 7.62 3.78
CA ILE A 56 8.94 8.10 3.11
C ILE A 56 10.06 7.13 3.44
N THR A 57 10.57 6.44 2.43
CA THR A 57 11.75 5.58 2.59
C THR A 57 13.01 6.31 2.13
N GLY A 58 14.08 6.17 2.88
CA GLY A 58 15.43 6.54 2.49
C GLY A 58 16.12 5.34 1.81
N LYS A 59 17.31 4.97 2.29
CA LYS A 59 17.97 3.71 1.90
C LYS A 59 17.37 2.56 2.69
N GLY A 60 16.18 2.11 2.31
CA GLY A 60 15.45 1.08 3.04
C GLY A 60 14.20 0.64 2.33
N SER A 61 13.52 -0.34 2.88
CA SER A 61 12.24 -0.86 2.40
C SER A 61 11.30 -1.08 3.57
N MET A 62 10.01 -1.04 3.28
CA MET A 62 8.96 -1.22 4.27
C MET A 62 7.82 -2.05 3.69
N ARG A 63 7.30 -2.98 4.49
CA ARG A 63 6.04 -3.67 4.23
C ARG A 63 4.99 -3.18 5.20
N MET A 64 3.83 -2.87 4.67
CA MET A 64 2.64 -2.51 5.42
C MET A 64 1.56 -3.57 5.21
N ASP A 65 1.03 -4.11 6.29
CA ASP A 65 -0.08 -5.03 6.28
C ASP A 65 -1.32 -4.30 6.85
N PHE A 66 -2.39 -4.25 6.06
CA PHE A 66 -3.64 -3.59 6.42
C PHE A 66 -4.64 -4.57 7.00
N VAL A 67 -5.59 -4.07 7.80
CA VAL A 67 -6.59 -4.89 8.49
C VAL A 67 -7.56 -5.65 7.56
N ASP A 68 -7.58 -5.33 6.26
CA ASP A 68 -8.33 -6.05 5.23
C ASP A 68 -7.50 -7.09 4.46
N ASP A 69 -6.32 -7.46 4.96
CA ASP A 69 -5.31 -8.30 4.29
C ASP A 69 -4.66 -7.66 3.04
N THR A 70 -4.90 -6.38 2.76
CA THR A 70 -4.11 -5.65 1.75
C THR A 70 -2.67 -5.56 2.22
N ARG A 71 -1.74 -5.79 1.30
CA ARG A 71 -0.31 -5.63 1.56
C ARG A 71 0.31 -4.64 0.59
N VAL A 72 1.10 -3.73 1.13
CA VAL A 72 1.84 -2.76 0.32
C VAL A 72 3.31 -2.79 0.71
N ASP A 73 4.16 -2.95 -0.29
CA ASP A 73 5.60 -2.92 -0.11
C ASP A 73 6.17 -1.72 -0.85
N VAL A 74 7.01 -0.97 -0.17
CA VAL A 74 7.72 0.19 -0.73
C VAL A 74 9.23 -0.05 -0.66
N THR A 75 9.93 0.23 -1.76
CA THR A 75 11.38 0.11 -1.83
C THR A 75 12.07 1.40 -1.39
N GLU A 76 13.37 1.47 -1.56
CA GLU A 76 14.16 2.67 -1.25
C GLU A 76 13.72 3.89 -2.07
N HIS A 77 13.93 5.08 -1.50
CA HIS A 77 13.62 6.38 -2.11
C HIS A 77 12.18 6.53 -2.62
N SER A 78 11.23 5.87 -1.94
CA SER A 78 9.81 5.92 -2.28
C SER A 78 9.04 6.93 -1.41
N ARG A 79 7.93 7.44 -1.97
CA ARG A 79 6.99 8.30 -1.25
C ARG A 79 5.56 7.91 -1.57
N MET A 80 4.80 7.66 -0.52
CA MET A 80 3.39 7.26 -0.62
C MET A 80 2.57 7.92 0.49
N THR A 81 1.29 8.17 0.24
CA THR A 81 0.30 8.62 1.23
C THR A 81 -0.90 7.68 1.22
N ILE A 82 -1.45 7.40 2.39
CA ILE A 82 -2.69 6.64 2.57
C ILE A 82 -3.82 7.67 2.66
N ASP A 83 -4.53 7.92 1.54
CA ASP A 83 -5.53 9.00 1.49
C ASP A 83 -6.87 8.61 2.12
N GLU A 84 -7.28 7.35 1.94
CA GLU A 84 -8.54 6.82 2.45
C GLU A 84 -8.42 5.33 2.76
N PHE A 85 -8.98 4.90 3.89
CA PHE A 85 -9.14 3.50 4.23
C PHE A 85 -10.43 3.33 5.04
N ILE A 86 -11.40 2.64 4.45
CA ILE A 86 -12.66 2.28 5.10
C ILE A 86 -12.84 0.78 4.93
N TYR A 87 -13.09 0.06 6.01
CA TYR A 87 -13.27 -1.39 5.96
C TYR A 87 -14.32 -1.85 6.97
N ASP A 88 -15.28 -2.64 6.51
CA ASP A 88 -16.24 -3.35 7.35
C ASP A 88 -15.85 -4.84 7.38
N PRO A 89 -15.36 -5.37 8.51
CA PRO A 89 -14.93 -6.75 8.62
C PRO A 89 -16.08 -7.76 8.50
N ASN A 90 -17.33 -7.35 8.77
CA ASN A 90 -18.48 -8.23 8.68
C ASN A 90 -18.88 -8.52 7.23
N THR A 91 -18.87 -7.49 6.39
CA THR A 91 -19.19 -7.59 4.97
C THR A 91 -17.97 -7.81 4.10
N LYS A 92 -16.76 -7.58 4.65
CA LYS A 92 -15.47 -7.58 3.95
C LYS A 92 -15.42 -6.59 2.79
N THR A 93 -16.19 -5.50 2.91
CA THR A 93 -16.27 -4.44 1.91
C THR A 93 -15.71 -3.14 2.44
N GLY A 94 -15.39 -2.21 1.54
CA GLY A 94 -14.84 -0.93 1.93
C GLY A 94 -14.36 -0.07 0.76
N ALA A 95 -13.46 0.86 1.07
CA ALA A 95 -12.78 1.71 0.10
C ALA A 95 -11.32 1.91 0.53
N LEU A 96 -10.42 1.95 -0.45
CA LEU A 96 -9.00 2.21 -0.25
C LEU A 96 -8.51 3.19 -1.33
N SER A 97 -7.89 4.27 -0.91
CA SER A 97 -7.21 5.20 -1.81
C SER A 97 -5.82 5.51 -1.30
N MET A 98 -4.84 5.38 -2.18
CA MET A 98 -3.44 5.70 -1.92
C MET A 98 -2.89 6.59 -3.02
N LYS A 99 -1.84 7.35 -2.69
CA LYS A 99 -1.11 8.17 -3.64
C LYS A 99 0.37 7.87 -3.54
N ALA A 100 0.95 7.28 -4.58
CA ALA A 100 2.38 7.08 -4.71
C ALA A 100 2.94 8.16 -5.64
N THR A 101 4.03 8.82 -5.22
CA THR A 101 4.59 9.97 -5.96
C THR A 101 6.02 9.77 -6.42
N LEU A 102 6.70 8.77 -5.89
CA LEU A 102 8.08 8.44 -6.26
C LEU A 102 8.42 7.01 -5.84
N GLY A 103 9.31 6.36 -6.57
CA GLY A 103 9.90 5.08 -6.23
C GLY A 103 9.12 3.88 -6.72
N ALA A 104 9.42 2.69 -6.18
CA ALA A 104 8.73 1.46 -6.55
C ALA A 104 7.83 0.97 -5.42
N VAL A 105 6.59 0.66 -5.78
CA VAL A 105 5.55 0.19 -4.87
C VAL A 105 4.92 -1.07 -5.45
N ARG A 106 4.81 -2.11 -4.63
CA ARG A 106 4.00 -3.28 -4.93
C ARG A 106 2.75 -3.26 -4.07
N TYR A 107 1.64 -3.55 -4.70
CA TYR A 107 0.34 -3.70 -4.07
C TYR A 107 -0.14 -5.13 -4.24
N ALA A 108 -0.60 -5.74 -3.15
CA ALA A 108 -1.25 -7.05 -3.16
C ALA A 108 -2.66 -6.92 -2.56
N SER A 109 -3.65 -7.38 -3.31
CA SER A 109 -5.06 -7.18 -3.01
C SER A 109 -5.53 -7.91 -1.75
N GLY A 110 -6.13 -7.15 -0.83
CA GLY A 110 -6.88 -7.64 0.32
C GLY A 110 -8.36 -7.87 0.03
N GLN A 111 -9.16 -7.83 1.09
CA GLN A 111 -10.60 -8.13 1.03
C GLN A 111 -11.40 -7.03 0.32
N ILE A 112 -11.02 -5.75 0.49
CA ILE A 112 -11.71 -4.64 -0.17
C ILE A 112 -11.69 -4.83 -1.69
N ALA A 113 -10.51 -5.06 -2.28
CA ALA A 113 -10.37 -5.22 -3.72
C ALA A 113 -11.10 -6.46 -4.28
N LYS A 114 -11.25 -7.51 -3.47
CA LYS A 114 -11.93 -8.76 -3.86
C LYS A 114 -13.46 -8.63 -3.76
N ASN A 115 -13.97 -7.86 -2.80
CA ASN A 115 -15.40 -7.80 -2.48
C ASN A 115 -16.09 -6.48 -2.87
N SER A 116 -15.31 -5.41 -3.14
CA SER A 116 -15.83 -4.09 -3.51
C SER A 116 -15.31 -3.66 -4.88
N ARG A 117 -16.18 -3.73 -5.90
CA ARG A 117 -15.77 -3.34 -7.25
C ARG A 117 -15.41 -1.86 -7.31
N GLN A 118 -14.26 -1.53 -7.95
CA GLN A 118 -13.80 -0.16 -8.21
C GLN A 118 -13.67 0.74 -6.95
N ARG A 119 -13.43 0.12 -5.81
CA ARG A 119 -13.26 0.83 -4.53
C ARG A 119 -11.82 0.92 -4.08
N VAL A 120 -10.90 0.36 -4.85
CA VAL A 120 -9.46 0.50 -4.63
C VAL A 120 -8.87 1.32 -5.76
N ASN A 121 -8.32 2.48 -5.41
CA ASN A 121 -7.72 3.42 -6.34
C ASN A 121 -6.32 3.83 -5.86
N ILE A 122 -5.33 3.63 -6.70
CA ILE A 122 -3.96 4.06 -6.40
C ILE A 122 -3.56 5.10 -7.45
N ARG A 123 -3.20 6.29 -6.98
CA ARG A 123 -2.86 7.43 -7.81
C ARG A 123 -1.36 7.62 -7.90
N THR A 124 -0.89 7.91 -9.09
CA THR A 124 0.45 8.42 -9.36
C THR A 124 0.35 9.84 -9.95
N PRO A 125 1.45 10.55 -10.16
CA PRO A 125 1.41 11.85 -10.82
C PRO A 125 0.82 11.81 -12.24
N SER A 126 0.96 10.69 -12.97
CA SER A 126 0.55 10.54 -14.36
C SER A 126 -0.71 9.70 -14.58
N ALA A 127 -1.12 8.88 -13.61
CA ALA A 127 -2.22 7.94 -13.77
C ALA A 127 -2.98 7.65 -12.48
N THR A 128 -4.18 7.09 -12.64
CA THR A 128 -4.96 6.43 -11.59
C THR A 128 -5.10 4.96 -11.94
N ILE A 129 -4.79 4.07 -11.00
CA ILE A 129 -4.92 2.63 -11.13
C ILE A 129 -6.14 2.19 -10.31
N ALA A 130 -7.19 1.71 -11.00
CA ALA A 130 -8.34 1.07 -10.35
C ALA A 130 -8.11 -0.44 -10.32
N VAL A 131 -8.27 -1.05 -9.14
CA VAL A 131 -7.86 -2.42 -8.87
C VAL A 131 -9.06 -3.33 -8.66
N ARG A 132 -9.02 -4.51 -9.26
CA ARG A 132 -10.02 -5.56 -9.10
C ARG A 132 -9.35 -6.90 -8.81
N GLY A 133 -9.05 -7.12 -7.52
CA GLY A 133 -8.66 -8.42 -6.99
C GLY A 133 -7.39 -9.02 -7.59
N THR A 134 -6.32 -8.23 -7.70
CA THR A 134 -5.03 -8.70 -8.23
C THR A 134 -3.86 -7.96 -7.59
N ASP A 135 -2.66 -8.48 -7.81
CA ASP A 135 -1.43 -7.84 -7.42
C ASP A 135 -0.86 -7.04 -8.59
N PHE A 136 -0.18 -5.95 -8.31
CA PHE A 136 0.57 -5.22 -9.33
C PHE A 136 1.75 -4.48 -8.71
N MET A 137 2.66 -4.07 -9.56
CA MET A 137 3.80 -3.23 -9.21
C MET A 137 3.73 -1.94 -10.03
N MET A 138 4.18 -0.85 -9.44
CA MET A 138 4.39 0.42 -10.13
C MET A 138 5.75 0.99 -9.79
N ILE A 139 6.36 1.64 -10.77
CA ILE A 139 7.59 2.42 -10.62
C ILE A 139 7.27 3.83 -11.07
N ILE A 140 7.52 4.80 -10.20
CA ILE A 140 7.31 6.22 -10.46
C ILE A 140 8.66 6.91 -10.46
N ASP A 141 8.97 7.60 -11.54
CA ASP A 141 10.21 8.36 -11.69
C ASP A 141 10.11 9.78 -11.11
N GLU A 142 11.23 10.48 -11.10
CA GLU A 142 11.35 11.85 -10.54
C GLU A 142 10.56 12.90 -11.33
N ILE A 143 10.25 12.66 -12.59
CA ILE A 143 9.45 13.55 -13.43
C ILE A 143 7.96 13.19 -13.43
N GLY A 144 7.56 12.16 -12.65
CA GLY A 144 6.18 11.73 -12.47
C GLY A 144 5.69 10.72 -13.51
N GLY A 145 6.56 10.22 -14.38
CA GLY A 145 6.25 9.08 -15.25
C GLY A 145 6.00 7.81 -14.43
N SER A 146 5.11 6.96 -14.91
CA SER A 146 4.72 5.74 -14.19
C SER A 146 4.74 4.53 -15.11
N MET A 147 5.40 3.48 -14.68
CA MET A 147 5.34 2.15 -15.29
C MET A 147 4.52 1.24 -14.35
N ILE A 148 3.51 0.57 -14.88
CA ILE A 148 2.62 -0.29 -14.12
C ILE A 148 2.66 -1.69 -14.73
N THR A 149 2.88 -2.71 -13.89
CA THR A 149 2.95 -4.12 -14.28
C THR A 149 1.97 -4.94 -13.47
N LEU A 150 1.04 -5.63 -14.13
CA LEU A 150 0.10 -6.54 -13.51
C LEU A 150 0.80 -7.84 -13.10
N LEU A 151 0.64 -8.25 -11.86
CA LEU A 151 1.25 -9.46 -11.31
C LEU A 151 0.19 -10.52 -11.01
N PRO A 152 0.52 -11.81 -11.13
CA PRO A 152 -0.34 -12.86 -10.59
C PRO A 152 -0.38 -12.77 -9.07
N SER A 153 -1.56 -12.99 -8.48
CA SER A 153 -1.77 -13.15 -7.05
C SER A 153 -1.74 -14.63 -6.73
N CYS A 154 -0.67 -15.11 -6.09
CA CYS A 154 -0.48 -16.53 -5.80
C CYS A 154 -0.69 -16.81 -4.30
N ASP A 155 -1.38 -17.90 -3.99
CA ASP A 155 -1.53 -18.39 -2.63
C ASP A 155 -0.32 -19.23 -2.17
N VAL A 156 -0.35 -19.68 -0.93
CA VAL A 156 0.72 -20.50 -0.33
C VAL A 156 0.88 -21.87 -0.99
N SER A 157 -0.13 -22.37 -1.71
CA SER A 157 -0.08 -23.62 -2.47
C SER A 157 0.59 -23.44 -3.84
N GLY A 158 0.86 -22.21 -4.24
CA GLY A 158 1.38 -21.86 -5.56
C GLY A 158 0.30 -21.70 -6.63
N ALA A 159 -0.99 -21.80 -6.28
CA ALA A 159 -2.07 -21.51 -7.20
C ALA A 159 -2.19 -19.99 -7.38
N CYS A 160 -2.16 -19.56 -8.65
CA CYS A 160 -2.17 -18.15 -9.01
C CYS A 160 -3.46 -17.76 -9.72
N VAL A 161 -4.00 -16.62 -9.36
CA VAL A 161 -5.10 -15.96 -10.05
C VAL A 161 -4.64 -14.62 -10.60
N ILE A 162 -5.25 -14.21 -11.70
CA ILE A 162 -5.01 -12.92 -12.32
C ILE A 162 -6.33 -12.19 -12.32
N GLY A 163 -6.36 -11.02 -11.69
CA GLY A 163 -7.51 -10.14 -11.73
C GLY A 163 -7.36 -9.12 -12.86
N GLU A 164 -7.87 -7.94 -12.64
CA GLU A 164 -7.91 -6.87 -13.62
C GLU A 164 -7.51 -5.55 -12.97
N ILE A 165 -6.73 -4.74 -13.68
CA ILE A 165 -6.53 -3.33 -13.35
C ILE A 165 -6.85 -2.46 -14.56
N SER A 166 -7.39 -1.26 -14.27
CA SER A 166 -7.53 -0.19 -15.23
C SER A 166 -6.50 0.89 -14.91
N VAL A 167 -5.73 1.29 -15.90
CA VAL A 167 -4.79 2.41 -15.79
C VAL A 167 -5.35 3.57 -16.60
N GLU A 168 -5.72 4.64 -15.91
CA GLU A 168 -6.38 5.82 -16.48
C GLU A 168 -5.51 7.04 -16.35
N SER A 169 -5.43 7.84 -17.40
CA SER A 169 -4.90 9.20 -17.39
C SER A 169 -6.02 10.19 -17.74
N ASP A 170 -5.71 11.50 -17.73
CA ASP A 170 -6.69 12.54 -18.12
C ASP A 170 -7.19 12.39 -19.57
N VAL A 171 -6.52 11.61 -20.41
CA VAL A 171 -6.73 11.56 -21.88
C VAL A 171 -6.87 10.15 -22.45
N GLY A 172 -6.84 9.11 -21.62
CA GLY A 172 -7.02 7.74 -22.09
C GLY A 172 -6.94 6.69 -20.97
N GLN A 173 -7.27 5.46 -21.34
CA GLN A 173 -7.34 4.31 -20.44
C GLN A 173 -6.82 3.07 -21.13
N VAL A 174 -6.17 2.17 -20.37
CA VAL A 174 -5.89 0.79 -20.77
C VAL A 174 -6.36 -0.16 -19.67
N ILE A 175 -6.84 -1.34 -20.08
CA ILE A 175 -7.21 -2.42 -19.17
C ILE A 175 -6.14 -3.51 -19.28
N MET A 176 -5.68 -4.02 -18.14
CA MET A 176 -4.72 -5.10 -18.04
C MET A 176 -5.33 -6.26 -17.27
N ASN A 177 -5.29 -7.46 -17.86
CA ASN A 177 -5.90 -8.67 -17.31
C ASN A 177 -5.08 -9.94 -17.62
N GLN A 178 -3.82 -9.78 -18.02
CA GLN A 178 -2.89 -10.87 -18.25
C GLN A 178 -1.65 -10.68 -17.37
N ALA A 179 -1.09 -11.79 -16.88
CA ALA A 179 0.12 -11.75 -16.07
C ALA A 179 1.26 -11.03 -16.81
N TYR A 180 1.98 -10.20 -16.06
CA TYR A 180 3.14 -9.40 -16.54
C TYR A 180 2.82 -8.40 -17.65
N GLN A 181 1.54 -8.17 -17.91
CA GLN A 181 1.11 -7.08 -18.78
C GLN A 181 1.56 -5.76 -18.16
N THR A 182 2.21 -4.93 -18.96
CA THR A 182 2.83 -3.67 -18.52
C THR A 182 2.43 -2.53 -19.42
N THR A 183 2.16 -1.37 -18.85
CA THR A 183 1.96 -0.11 -19.55
C THR A 183 2.82 1.00 -18.94
N VAL A 184 3.11 2.03 -19.72
CA VAL A 184 3.84 3.23 -19.27
C VAL A 184 3.00 4.45 -19.55
N VAL A 185 2.89 5.33 -18.55
CA VAL A 185 2.32 6.67 -18.68
C VAL A 185 3.46 7.66 -18.42
N PRO A 186 4.09 8.21 -19.46
CA PRO A 186 5.38 8.89 -19.34
C PRO A 186 5.33 10.21 -18.56
N HIS A 187 4.18 10.88 -18.54
CA HIS A 187 3.96 12.13 -17.80
C HIS A 187 2.46 12.39 -17.64
N ARG A 188 2.11 13.33 -16.79
CA ARG A 188 0.73 13.80 -16.64
C ARG A 188 0.18 14.31 -17.98
N GLY A 189 -1.05 13.91 -18.30
CA GLY A 189 -1.71 14.25 -19.56
C GLY A 189 -1.25 13.43 -20.77
N ALA A 190 -0.38 12.44 -20.59
CA ALA A 190 -0.08 11.46 -21.64
C ALA A 190 -1.11 10.34 -21.68
N ILE A 191 -1.35 9.80 -22.87
CA ILE A 191 -2.14 8.58 -23.02
C ILE A 191 -1.34 7.40 -22.47
N PRO A 192 -1.94 6.47 -21.71
CA PRO A 192 -1.27 5.23 -21.35
C PRO A 192 -0.81 4.49 -22.61
N GLY A 193 0.46 4.07 -22.62
CA GLY A 193 1.05 3.36 -23.75
C GLY A 193 0.35 2.02 -24.02
N PRO A 194 0.54 1.44 -25.20
CA PRO A 194 0.04 0.10 -25.50
C PRO A 194 0.60 -0.89 -24.48
N THR A 195 -0.23 -1.85 -24.06
CA THR A 195 0.23 -2.88 -23.14
C THR A 195 1.16 -3.88 -23.82
N VAL A 196 2.25 -4.23 -23.14
CA VAL A 196 3.18 -5.28 -23.54
C VAL A 196 3.29 -6.32 -22.43
N ILE A 197 3.50 -7.58 -22.77
CA ILE A 197 3.81 -8.61 -21.80
C ILE A 197 5.32 -8.63 -21.63
N LEU A 198 5.79 -8.41 -20.40
CA LEU A 198 7.21 -8.54 -20.08
C LEU A 198 7.57 -10.02 -19.97
N ASP A 199 8.49 -10.46 -20.82
CA ASP A 199 9.15 -11.75 -20.67
C ASP A 199 10.37 -11.55 -19.76
N LEU A 200 10.14 -11.69 -18.47
CA LEU A 200 11.16 -11.47 -17.45
C LEU A 200 11.80 -12.79 -17.06
N PRO A 201 13.14 -12.87 -17.01
CA PRO A 201 13.84 -14.03 -16.46
C PRO A 201 13.38 -14.29 -15.01
N GLU A 202 13.32 -15.55 -14.62
CA GLU A 202 12.79 -15.99 -13.32
C GLU A 202 13.50 -15.30 -12.13
N ASN A 203 14.79 -15.02 -12.25
CA ASN A 203 15.56 -14.26 -11.26
C ASN A 203 15.14 -12.78 -11.17
N MET A 204 14.73 -12.15 -12.26
CA MET A 204 14.18 -10.78 -12.26
C MET A 204 12.76 -10.76 -11.69
N LEU A 205 11.93 -11.74 -12.09
CA LEU A 205 10.61 -11.95 -11.47
C LEU A 205 10.76 -12.16 -9.97
N THR A 206 11.72 -12.98 -9.55
CA THR A 206 12.02 -13.18 -8.13
C THR A 206 12.50 -11.88 -7.48
N ALA A 207 13.32 -11.06 -8.12
CA ALA A 207 13.76 -9.77 -7.59
C ALA A 207 12.62 -8.74 -7.50
N MET A 208 11.70 -8.73 -8.46
CA MET A 208 10.47 -7.94 -8.43
C MET A 208 9.44 -8.51 -7.45
N LEU A 209 9.51 -9.82 -7.18
CA LEU A 209 8.66 -10.58 -6.27
C LEU A 209 9.31 -10.77 -4.89
N ILE A 210 10.45 -10.14 -4.60
CA ILE A 210 11.19 -10.27 -3.31
C ILE A 210 10.34 -9.92 -2.08
N ILE A 211 9.08 -9.68 -2.31
CA ILE A 211 8.07 -9.71 -1.31
C ILE A 211 7.27 -11.01 -1.44
N ARG A 212 7.98 -12.13 -1.42
CA ARG A 212 7.33 -13.39 -1.07
C ARG A 212 6.61 -13.22 0.26
N LYS A 213 5.41 -13.77 0.38
CA LYS A 213 4.92 -14.20 1.70
C LYS A 213 6.04 -15.07 2.27
N VAL A 214 6.81 -14.52 3.20
CA VAL A 214 7.71 -15.34 4.02
C VAL A 214 6.76 -16.26 4.77
N ASP A 215 6.86 -17.55 4.48
CA ASP A 215 6.15 -18.58 5.24
C ASP A 215 6.55 -18.37 6.71
N PRO A 216 5.61 -18.27 7.66
CA PRO A 216 5.95 -18.19 9.08
C PRO A 216 6.91 -19.30 9.53
N TYR A 217 6.95 -20.42 8.81
CA TYR A 217 7.91 -21.51 9.03
C TYR A 217 9.36 -21.18 8.63
N GLU A 218 9.60 -20.30 7.64
CA GLU A 218 10.98 -19.90 7.28
C GLU A 218 11.59 -18.94 8.33
N GLU A 219 10.79 -18.10 8.98
CA GLU A 219 11.27 -17.28 10.09
C GLU A 219 11.69 -18.12 11.31
N GLU A 220 11.03 -19.23 11.56
CA GLU A 220 11.38 -20.14 12.66
C GLU A 220 12.70 -20.89 12.40
N ILE A 221 12.98 -21.21 11.11
CA ILE A 221 14.22 -21.88 10.72
C ILE A 221 15.40 -20.92 10.80
N VAL A 222 15.27 -19.67 10.35
CA VAL A 222 16.35 -18.66 10.42
C VAL A 222 16.68 -18.26 11.87
N LYS A 223 15.68 -18.28 12.78
CA LYS A 223 15.91 -18.05 14.22
C LYS A 223 16.56 -19.26 14.93
N ARG A 224 16.43 -20.46 14.38
CA ARG A 224 16.96 -21.69 14.97
C ARG A 224 18.39 -22.04 14.56
N TYR A 225 18.89 -21.45 13.48
CA TYR A 225 20.25 -21.65 12.96
C TYR A 225 20.83 -20.27 12.59
N PRO A 226 21.43 -19.56 13.61
CA PRO A 226 22.09 -18.28 13.41
C PRO A 226 23.38 -18.38 12.59
#